data_82794bdb40ee5427b6c01aacf556c8f7
#
_entry.id   82794bdb40ee5427b6c01aacf556c8f7
#
_cell.length_a   1.000
_cell.length_b   1.000
_cell.length_c   1.000
_cell.angle_alpha   90.00
_cell.angle_beta   90.00
_cell.angle_gamma   90.00
#
_symmetry.space_group_name_H-M   'P 1'
#
loop_
_entity.id
_entity.type
_entity.pdbx_description
1 polymer ?
#
loop_
_entity_poly.entity_id
_entity_poly.type
_entity_poly.pdbx_seq_one_letter_code
_entity_poly.pdbx_strand_id
1 'polypeptide(L)'
;MTATAASKYGGFASVFISVDQIYYGACEPTETVITASVQDTQNVTNMVAFFRLVDKVTLKATDWNPAISMQDKGGGTFTLNLRATDILDYKKYNDVWVSYQLVGANKRGDPIARTQIVTNSITLMACP
;
A
#
# COMPACT_ATOMS: atom_id res chain seq x y z
N MET A 1 -25.31 -14.85 9.91
CA MET A 1 -25.07 -13.73 9.39
C MET A 1 -23.69 -13.52 8.85
N THR A 2 -23.66 -12.93 7.87
CA THR A 2 -22.43 -12.79 7.11
C THR A 2 -21.60 -11.60 7.49
N ALA A 3 -22.00 -10.90 8.52
CA ALA A 3 -21.29 -9.71 8.95
C ALA A 3 -19.81 -9.97 9.23
N THR A 4 -19.47 -11.20 9.63
CA THR A 4 -18.10 -11.55 9.90
C THR A 4 -17.21 -11.37 8.66
N ALA A 5 -17.68 -11.82 7.50
CA ALA A 5 -16.93 -11.66 6.27
C ALA A 5 -16.80 -10.18 5.88
N ALA A 6 -17.88 -9.42 6.04
CA ALA A 6 -17.86 -7.99 5.71
C ALA A 6 -16.95 -7.20 6.66
N SER A 7 -16.86 -7.61 7.93
CA SER A 7 -16.02 -6.90 8.90
C SER A 7 -14.53 -7.19 8.76
N LYS A 8 -14.14 -8.14 7.92
CA LYS A 8 -12.74 -8.47 7.68
C LYS A 8 -11.97 -7.30 7.08
N TYR A 9 -12.64 -6.51 6.26
CA TYR A 9 -12.07 -5.32 5.63
C TYR A 9 -12.87 -4.11 6.04
N GLY A 10 -12.23 -2.97 6.05
CA GLY A 10 -12.90 -1.72 6.31
C GLY A 10 -12.15 -0.87 7.32
N GLY A 11 -12.82 0.16 7.79
CA GLY A 11 -12.27 1.11 8.75
C GLY A 11 -11.55 2.28 8.13
N PHE A 12 -11.56 2.42 6.80
CA PHE A 12 -10.93 3.52 6.08
C PHE A 12 -11.99 4.49 5.55
N ALA A 13 -11.73 5.79 5.74
CA ALA A 13 -12.54 6.83 5.12
C ALA A 13 -12.09 7.08 3.68
N SER A 14 -10.78 7.04 3.43
CA SER A 14 -10.23 7.25 2.09
C SER A 14 -8.80 6.71 2.00
N VAL A 15 -8.41 6.37 0.77
CA VAL A 15 -7.03 6.04 0.42
C VAL A 15 -6.74 6.68 -0.92
N PHE A 16 -5.71 7.52 -0.98
CA PHE A 16 -5.29 8.22 -2.20
C PHE A 16 -3.85 7.91 -2.53
N ILE A 17 -3.55 7.92 -3.82
CA ILE A 17 -2.18 7.90 -4.33
C ILE A 17 -1.94 9.18 -5.12
N SER A 18 -0.73 9.74 -5.02
CA SER A 18 -0.42 11.00 -5.69
C SER A 18 -0.18 10.82 -7.18
N VAL A 19 0.41 9.70 -7.59
CA VAL A 19 0.60 9.31 -8.99
C VAL A 19 0.38 7.81 -9.12
N ASP A 20 -0.05 7.37 -10.29
CA ASP A 20 -0.37 5.95 -10.53
C ASP A 20 0.72 5.20 -11.30
N GLN A 21 1.84 5.87 -11.57
CA GLN A 21 2.98 5.26 -12.26
C GLN A 21 4.28 5.80 -11.70
N ILE A 22 5.17 4.88 -11.35
CA ILE A 22 6.52 5.23 -10.86
C ILE A 22 7.55 4.41 -11.63
N TYR A 23 8.78 4.92 -11.64
CA TYR A 23 9.91 4.29 -12.34
C TYR A 23 11.02 3.93 -11.36
N TYR A 24 11.76 2.87 -11.67
CA TYR A 24 13.09 2.71 -11.12
C TYR A 24 14.12 3.11 -12.19
N GLY A 25 15.19 3.76 -11.73
CA GLY A 25 16.20 4.34 -12.60
C GLY A 25 16.12 5.86 -12.57
N ALA A 26 16.53 6.53 -13.65
CA ALA A 26 16.67 7.98 -13.69
C ALA A 26 15.39 8.72 -14.10
N CYS A 27 14.34 8.01 -14.50
CA CYS A 27 13.10 8.63 -14.93
C CYS A 27 12.24 9.05 -13.74
N GLU A 28 11.47 10.10 -13.92
CA GLU A 28 10.52 10.57 -12.91
C GLU A 28 9.09 10.35 -13.39
N PRO A 29 8.12 10.16 -12.45
CA PRO A 29 8.30 10.16 -11.00
C PRO A 29 8.90 8.85 -10.49
N THR A 30 9.74 8.95 -9.44
CA THR A 30 10.36 7.80 -8.80
C THR A 30 9.60 7.35 -7.56
N GLU A 31 8.61 8.14 -7.12
CA GLU A 31 7.83 7.81 -5.92
C GLU A 31 6.38 8.25 -6.07
N THR A 32 5.51 7.59 -5.31
CA THR A 32 4.12 8.00 -5.13
C THR A 32 3.84 8.12 -3.64
N VAL A 33 2.99 9.06 -3.27
CA VAL A 33 2.59 9.23 -1.87
C VAL A 33 1.24 8.57 -1.67
N ILE A 34 1.20 7.61 -0.76
CA ILE A 34 -0.05 6.97 -0.34
C ILE A 34 -0.54 7.70 0.90
N THR A 35 -1.76 8.21 0.85
CA THR A 35 -2.40 8.88 1.97
C THR A 35 -3.64 8.10 2.36
N ALA A 36 -3.68 7.66 3.62
CA ALA A 36 -4.80 6.91 4.15
C ALA A 36 -5.43 7.66 5.30
N SER A 37 -6.76 7.75 5.30
CA SER A 37 -7.52 8.32 6.41
C SER A 37 -8.44 7.25 6.95
N VAL A 38 -8.48 7.11 8.28
CA VAL A 38 -9.28 6.09 8.96
C VAL A 38 -10.55 6.68 9.50
N GLN A 39 -11.57 5.83 9.69
CA GLN A 39 -12.83 6.24 10.30
C GLN A 39 -12.70 6.39 11.81
N ASP A 40 -11.99 5.48 12.46
CA ASP A 40 -11.77 5.50 13.91
C ASP A 40 -10.46 6.23 14.20
N THR A 41 -10.53 7.55 14.31
CA THR A 41 -9.36 8.41 14.51
C THR A 41 -8.77 8.31 15.91
N GLN A 42 -9.49 7.72 16.87
CA GLN A 42 -9.04 7.63 18.24
C GLN A 42 -8.29 6.34 18.55
N ASN A 43 -8.72 5.23 17.96
CA ASN A 43 -8.17 3.92 18.30
C ASN A 43 -7.10 3.43 17.32
N VAL A 44 -7.13 3.87 16.05
CA VAL A 44 -6.08 3.54 15.09
C VAL A 44 -4.87 4.44 15.39
N THR A 45 -3.82 3.86 15.96
CA THR A 45 -2.64 4.60 16.39
C THR A 45 -1.42 4.37 15.52
N ASN A 46 -1.44 3.34 14.67
CA ASN A 46 -0.37 3.09 13.72
C ASN A 46 -0.93 2.42 12.48
N MET A 47 -0.16 2.52 11.39
CA MET A 47 -0.56 1.99 10.10
C MET A 47 0.65 1.39 9.43
N VAL A 48 0.48 0.21 8.86
CA VAL A 48 1.53 -0.44 8.07
C VAL A 48 1.00 -0.76 6.68
N ALA A 49 1.92 -0.83 5.73
CA ALA A 49 1.63 -1.17 4.35
C ALA A 49 2.41 -2.39 3.92
N PHE A 50 1.76 -3.24 3.15
CA PHE A 50 2.37 -4.43 2.55
C PHE A 50 2.34 -4.26 1.03
N PHE A 51 3.41 -4.63 0.36
CA PHE A 51 3.54 -4.51 -1.09
C PHE A 51 4.03 -5.81 -1.72
N ARG A 52 3.57 -6.09 -2.93
CA ARG A 52 4.17 -7.07 -3.82
C ARG A 52 3.97 -6.62 -5.26
N LEU A 53 4.71 -7.23 -6.18
CA LEU A 53 4.64 -6.92 -7.59
C LEU A 53 3.98 -8.07 -8.34
N VAL A 54 3.19 -7.72 -9.35
CA VAL A 54 2.54 -8.70 -10.24
C VAL A 54 2.90 -8.32 -11.66
N ASP A 55 3.59 -9.23 -12.37
CA ASP A 55 3.96 -9.00 -13.77
C ASP A 55 2.71 -8.91 -14.63
N LYS A 56 2.64 -7.85 -15.45
CA LYS A 56 1.44 -7.58 -16.25
C LYS A 56 1.21 -8.62 -17.34
N VAL A 57 2.27 -9.26 -17.81
CA VAL A 57 2.19 -10.23 -18.91
C VAL A 57 1.92 -11.64 -18.38
N THR A 58 2.73 -12.11 -17.44
CA THR A 58 2.67 -13.48 -16.94
C THR A 58 1.75 -13.65 -15.75
N LEU A 59 1.39 -12.54 -15.08
CA LEU A 59 0.62 -12.49 -13.84
C LEU A 59 1.32 -13.19 -12.66
N LYS A 60 2.61 -13.42 -12.78
CA LYS A 60 3.41 -13.94 -11.67
C LYS A 60 3.60 -12.85 -10.62
N ALA A 61 3.48 -13.23 -9.36
CA ALA A 61 3.64 -12.33 -8.24
C ALA A 61 4.95 -12.59 -7.51
N THR A 62 5.55 -11.51 -6.99
CA THR A 62 6.67 -11.60 -6.06
C THR A 62 6.15 -11.89 -4.66
N ASP A 63 7.06 -12.18 -3.74
CA ASP A 63 6.72 -12.30 -2.32
C ASP A 63 6.32 -10.93 -1.76
N TRP A 64 5.49 -10.96 -0.72
CA TRP A 64 5.14 -9.75 -0.01
C TRP A 64 6.34 -9.18 0.73
N ASN A 65 6.50 -7.85 0.67
CA ASN A 65 7.46 -7.14 1.49
C ASN A 65 7.17 -7.35 2.97
N PRO A 66 8.19 -7.29 3.84
CA PRO A 66 7.93 -6.99 5.24
C PRO A 66 7.14 -5.71 5.38
N ALA A 67 6.35 -5.61 6.44
CA ALA A 67 5.50 -4.44 6.67
C ALA A 67 6.34 -3.15 6.71
N ILE A 68 5.84 -2.11 6.05
CA ILE A 68 6.45 -0.78 6.05
C ILE A 68 5.54 0.14 6.85
N SER A 69 6.09 0.80 7.86
CA SER A 69 5.32 1.73 8.70
C SER A 69 5.00 3.00 7.93
N MET A 70 3.76 3.45 8.03
CA MET A 70 3.33 4.74 7.51
C MET A 70 3.50 5.81 8.59
N GLN A 71 3.68 7.05 8.15
CA GLN A 71 3.86 8.18 9.04
C GLN A 71 2.51 8.71 9.50
N ASP A 72 2.33 8.86 10.82
CA ASP A 72 1.13 9.45 11.40
C ASP A 72 1.20 10.98 11.25
N LYS A 73 0.22 11.53 10.55
CA LYS A 73 0.11 12.99 10.32
C LYS A 73 -0.89 13.65 11.28
N GLY A 74 -1.51 12.86 12.15
CA GLY A 74 -2.55 13.37 13.06
C GLY A 74 -3.94 13.27 12.47
N GLY A 75 -4.94 13.27 13.34
CA GLY A 75 -6.34 13.24 12.92
C GLY A 75 -6.76 11.98 12.17
N GLY A 76 -6.04 10.88 12.33
CA GLY A 76 -6.35 9.63 11.64
C GLY A 76 -5.83 9.56 10.22
N THR A 77 -4.91 10.44 9.84
CA THR A 77 -4.29 10.46 8.52
C THR A 77 -2.87 9.94 8.60
N PHE A 78 -2.53 9.03 7.67
CA PHE A 78 -1.21 8.40 7.59
C PHE A 78 -0.69 8.52 6.16
N THR A 79 0.60 8.75 6.00
CA THR A 79 1.23 8.88 4.69
C THR A 79 2.45 7.99 4.56
N LEU A 80 2.74 7.59 3.33
CA LEU A 80 3.94 6.85 2.99
C LEU A 80 4.43 7.32 1.62
N ASN A 81 5.70 7.73 1.55
CA ASN A 81 6.36 7.98 0.27
C ASN A 81 6.91 6.65 -0.21
N LEU A 82 6.22 6.05 -1.19
CA LEU A 82 6.62 4.76 -1.74
C LEU A 82 7.52 4.98 -2.94
N ARG A 83 8.76 4.51 -2.84
CA ARG A 83 9.71 4.47 -3.95
C ARG A 83 9.80 3.06 -4.49
N ALA A 84 10.13 2.94 -5.78
CA ALA A 84 10.34 1.64 -6.38
C ALA A 84 11.38 0.82 -5.61
N THR A 85 12.45 1.47 -5.16
CA THR A 85 13.55 0.83 -4.43
C THR A 85 13.15 0.30 -3.06
N ASP A 86 11.99 0.69 -2.54
CA ASP A 86 11.47 0.18 -1.26
C ASP A 86 10.80 -1.19 -1.41
N ILE A 87 10.51 -1.60 -2.64
CA ILE A 87 9.74 -2.81 -2.91
C ILE A 87 10.68 -3.97 -3.23
N LEU A 88 10.45 -5.11 -2.59
CA LEU A 88 11.20 -6.32 -2.80
C LEU A 88 11.14 -6.75 -4.26
N ASP A 89 12.27 -7.09 -4.85
CA ASP A 89 12.38 -7.56 -6.24
C ASP A 89 11.94 -6.54 -7.29
N TYR A 90 12.10 -5.26 -7.00
CA TYR A 90 11.60 -4.20 -7.90
C TYR A 90 12.22 -4.24 -9.31
N LYS A 91 13.37 -4.89 -9.48
CA LYS A 91 14.04 -5.02 -10.79
C LYS A 91 13.72 -6.32 -11.52
N LYS A 92 12.92 -7.20 -10.93
CA LYS A 92 12.70 -8.54 -11.47
C LYS A 92 11.97 -8.54 -12.81
N TYR A 93 11.06 -7.59 -12.98
CA TYR A 93 10.26 -7.42 -14.19
C TYR A 93 10.35 -5.99 -14.69
N ASN A 94 10.03 -5.77 -15.97
CA ASN A 94 10.10 -4.44 -16.58
C ASN A 94 8.86 -3.60 -16.38
N ASP A 95 7.70 -4.23 -16.26
CA ASP A 95 6.42 -3.54 -16.18
C ASP A 95 5.48 -4.36 -15.30
N VAL A 96 5.18 -3.85 -14.13
CA VAL A 96 4.41 -4.58 -13.12
C VAL A 96 3.34 -3.70 -12.50
N TRP A 97 2.31 -4.36 -11.97
CA TRP A 97 1.40 -3.75 -11.01
C TRP A 97 1.98 -3.86 -9.61
N VAL A 98 1.89 -2.78 -8.86
CA VAL A 98 2.17 -2.79 -7.42
C VAL A 98 0.86 -3.10 -6.71
N SER A 99 0.76 -4.26 -6.07
CA SER A 99 -0.37 -4.60 -5.21
C SER A 99 -0.04 -4.20 -3.79
N TYR A 100 -1.01 -3.65 -3.07
CA TYR A 100 -0.76 -3.26 -1.70
C TYR A 100 -1.99 -3.48 -0.82
N GLN A 101 -1.72 -3.58 0.48
CA GLN A 101 -2.74 -3.67 1.51
C GLN A 101 -2.30 -2.83 2.70
N LEU A 102 -3.21 -2.05 3.26
CA LEU A 102 -2.95 -1.23 4.43
C LEU A 102 -3.67 -1.83 5.63
N VAL A 103 -2.98 -1.84 6.77
CA VAL A 103 -3.52 -2.37 8.02
C VAL A 103 -3.27 -1.36 9.14
N GLY A 104 -4.34 -0.88 9.73
CA GLY A 104 -4.29 0.00 10.89
C GLY A 104 -4.47 -0.79 12.17
N ALA A 105 -3.69 -0.46 13.19
CA ALA A 105 -3.71 -1.17 14.46
C ALA A 105 -3.88 -0.19 15.63
N ASN A 106 -4.36 -0.72 16.75
CA ASN A 106 -4.47 0.03 18.00
C ASN A 106 -3.16 -0.02 18.77
N LYS A 107 -3.14 0.56 19.99
CA LYS A 107 -1.94 0.61 20.81
C LYS A 107 -1.41 -0.76 21.19
N ARG A 108 -2.27 -1.78 21.25
CA ARG A 108 -1.87 -3.15 21.58
C ARG A 108 -1.35 -3.90 20.37
N GLY A 109 -1.41 -3.31 19.19
CA GLY A 109 -1.00 -3.97 17.96
C GLY A 109 -2.10 -4.82 17.30
N ASP A 110 -3.34 -4.75 17.80
CA ASP A 110 -4.45 -5.47 17.19
C ASP A 110 -4.86 -4.78 15.89
N PRO A 111 -5.01 -5.51 14.78
CA PRO A 111 -5.48 -4.93 13.54
C PRO A 111 -6.97 -4.60 13.65
N ILE A 112 -7.31 -3.32 13.51
CA ILE A 112 -8.70 -2.84 13.62
C ILE A 112 -9.19 -2.13 12.37
N ALA A 113 -8.31 -1.91 11.39
CA ALA A 113 -8.68 -1.38 10.08
C ALA A 113 -7.85 -2.10 9.02
N ARG A 114 -8.47 -2.51 7.92
CA ARG A 114 -7.79 -3.26 6.88
C ARG A 114 -8.44 -2.97 5.54
N THR A 115 -7.62 -2.61 4.54
CA THR A 115 -8.11 -2.53 3.16
C THR A 115 -8.15 -3.92 2.55
N GLN A 116 -8.92 -4.07 1.47
CA GLN A 116 -8.71 -5.19 0.56
C GLN A 116 -7.34 -5.03 -0.08
N ILE A 117 -6.84 -6.09 -0.72
CA ILE A 117 -5.63 -5.97 -1.53
C ILE A 117 -5.99 -5.12 -2.73
N VAL A 118 -5.33 -3.95 -2.84
CA VAL A 118 -5.55 -3.03 -3.96
C VAL A 118 -4.65 -3.49 -5.11
N THR A 119 -5.26 -3.76 -6.26
CA THR A 119 -4.57 -4.23 -7.45
C THR A 119 -4.81 -3.26 -8.60
N ASN A 120 -3.92 -3.29 -9.59
CA ASN A 120 -4.10 -2.54 -10.85
C ASN A 120 -4.24 -1.03 -10.64
N SER A 121 -3.66 -0.51 -9.57
CA SER A 121 -3.75 0.91 -9.22
C SER A 121 -2.44 1.65 -9.48
N ILE A 122 -1.30 1.02 -9.22
CA ILE A 122 0.02 1.62 -9.38
C ILE A 122 0.83 0.76 -10.34
N THR A 123 1.42 1.41 -11.36
CA THR A 123 2.37 0.78 -12.27
C THR A 123 3.80 1.10 -11.82
N LEU A 124 4.67 0.11 -11.83
CA LEU A 124 6.10 0.26 -11.66
C LEU A 124 6.81 -0.22 -12.92
N MET A 125 7.61 0.64 -13.53
CA MET A 125 8.30 0.35 -14.78
C MET A 125 9.79 0.62 -14.66
N ALA A 126 10.57 -0.11 -15.47
CA ALA A 126 11.94 0.28 -15.71
C ALA A 126 11.96 1.60 -16.49
N CYS A 127 12.92 2.47 -16.18
CA CYS A 127 13.14 3.68 -16.97
C CYS A 127 13.54 3.28 -18.40
N PRO A 128 12.81 3.72 -19.42
CA PRO A 128 13.14 3.36 -20.80
C PRO A 128 14.42 3.97 -21.30
#